data_bd0331d1a57001baa8915826f300da1e
#
_entry.id   bd0331d1a57001baa8915826f300da1e
#
_cell.length_a   1.000
_cell.length_b   1.000
_cell.length_c   1.000
_cell.angle_alpha   90.00
_cell.angle_beta   90.00
_cell.angle_gamma   90.00
#
_symmetry.space_group_name_H-M   'P 1'
#
loop_
_entity.id
_entity.type
_entity.pdbx_description
1 polymer ?
#
loop_
_entity_poly.entity_id
_entity_poly.type
_entity_poly.pdbx_seq_one_letter_code
_entity_poly.pdbx_strand_id
1 'polypeptide(L)'
;MWVIGNPLASTLAVISGLLAFSFTGMCVVIGALMFLTELTTEPPSQTALARAEGISRKEYREREAAKAEALKAETAAEETRRRLEREGVTDEATINAAIKQAVADARSGKKASIWGPGLIAVCVTWFGLGAFQSATGISIIAFATEANMKQYTGFVFACFSFSSLMGALVYGAKNWSIALWKRFYFCLAVVNIGISTFLFAKHLWVIMIIYLIIGVCQAPTWINGNQLMLHLVPPSRLTEGMAWMGAMNSIGSSAGSAIAGQFIDRMGSHGGFMVVTTLALVSLAIALIGFKQIKGSTEQPTLTEVSV
;
A
#
# COMPACT_ATOMS: atom_id res chain seq x y z
N MET A 1 -8.94 -10.62 -4.90
CA MET A 1 -10.19 -10.44 -4.14
C MET A 1 -10.91 -9.11 -4.45
N TRP A 2 -10.21 -7.99 -4.55
CA TRP A 2 -10.81 -6.67 -4.87
C TRP A 2 -11.49 -6.58 -6.24
N VAL A 3 -10.97 -7.26 -7.25
CA VAL A 3 -11.43 -7.16 -8.65
C VAL A 3 -12.83 -7.78 -8.87
N ILE A 4 -13.12 -8.86 -8.18
CA ILE A 4 -14.38 -9.61 -8.35
C ILE A 4 -15.37 -9.25 -7.22
N GLY A 5 -14.88 -8.99 -6.01
CA GLY A 5 -15.70 -8.77 -4.83
C GLY A 5 -16.55 -7.49 -4.92
N ASN A 6 -15.95 -6.36 -5.28
CA ASN A 6 -16.68 -5.09 -5.36
C ASN A 6 -17.81 -5.08 -6.41
N PRO A 7 -17.60 -5.53 -7.68
CA PRO A 7 -18.66 -5.59 -8.65
C PRO A 7 -19.80 -6.53 -8.24
N LEU A 8 -19.46 -7.72 -7.71
CA LEU A 8 -20.48 -8.68 -7.26
C LEU A 8 -21.28 -8.15 -6.07
N ALA A 9 -20.61 -7.59 -5.06
CA ALA A 9 -21.28 -6.99 -3.91
C ALA A 9 -22.21 -5.84 -4.34
N SER A 10 -21.75 -4.98 -5.28
CA SER A 10 -22.55 -3.85 -5.77
C SER A 10 -23.76 -4.30 -6.58
N THR A 11 -23.64 -5.32 -7.43
CA THR A 11 -24.78 -5.85 -8.20
C THR A 11 -25.77 -6.58 -7.30
N LEU A 12 -25.31 -7.35 -6.33
CA LEU A 12 -26.16 -8.02 -5.35
C LEU A 12 -26.88 -7.01 -4.43
N ALA A 13 -26.23 -5.89 -4.08
CA ALA A 13 -26.83 -4.84 -3.26
C ALA A 13 -27.99 -4.13 -3.97
N VAL A 14 -27.95 -4.08 -5.31
CA VAL A 14 -29.06 -3.54 -6.14
C VAL A 14 -30.29 -4.47 -6.11
N ILE A 15 -30.08 -5.79 -6.07
CA ILE A 15 -31.14 -6.79 -6.05
C ILE A 15 -31.75 -6.90 -4.63
N SER A 16 -30.90 -7.04 -3.63
CA SER A 16 -31.26 -7.08 -2.21
C SER A 16 -30.01 -6.83 -1.35
N GLY A 17 -30.10 -5.83 -0.44
CA GLY A 17 -29.03 -5.56 0.51
C GLY A 17 -28.70 -6.77 1.38
N LEU A 18 -29.71 -7.57 1.74
CA LEU A 18 -29.54 -8.79 2.54
C LEU A 18 -28.70 -9.84 1.78
N LEU A 19 -28.94 -10.02 0.47
CA LEU A 19 -28.16 -10.94 -0.36
C LEU A 19 -26.70 -10.51 -0.50
N ALA A 20 -26.43 -9.22 -0.62
CA ALA A 20 -25.06 -8.70 -0.68
C ALA A 20 -24.30 -8.97 0.62
N PHE A 21 -24.92 -8.72 1.77
CA PHE A 21 -24.32 -9.01 3.09
C PHE A 21 -24.07 -10.51 3.28
N SER A 22 -25.06 -11.33 2.95
CA SER A 22 -24.95 -12.80 3.08
C SER A 22 -23.85 -13.36 2.18
N PHE A 23 -23.76 -12.91 0.93
CA PHE A 23 -22.73 -13.31 -0.01
C PHE A 23 -21.33 -12.88 0.46
N THR A 24 -21.19 -11.63 0.91
CA THR A 24 -19.90 -11.12 1.43
C THR A 24 -19.49 -11.90 2.68
N GLY A 25 -20.42 -12.13 3.62
CA GLY A 25 -20.19 -12.95 4.82
C GLY A 25 -19.76 -14.38 4.46
N MET A 26 -20.43 -15.02 3.51
CA MET A 26 -20.10 -16.36 3.03
C MET A 26 -18.69 -16.41 2.41
N CYS A 27 -18.32 -15.43 1.59
CA CYS A 27 -16.97 -15.35 1.01
C CYS A 27 -15.89 -15.20 2.08
N VAL A 28 -16.15 -14.40 3.12
CA VAL A 28 -15.22 -14.24 4.25
C VAL A 28 -15.07 -15.54 5.03
N VAL A 29 -16.18 -16.21 5.32
CA VAL A 29 -16.16 -17.51 6.03
C VAL A 29 -15.45 -18.59 5.21
N ILE A 30 -15.74 -18.70 3.91
CA ILE A 30 -15.08 -19.67 3.03
C ILE A 30 -13.57 -19.35 2.96
N GLY A 31 -13.19 -18.09 2.78
CA GLY A 31 -11.78 -17.68 2.76
C GLY A 31 -11.06 -17.98 4.07
N ALA A 32 -11.71 -17.75 5.22
CA ALA A 32 -11.16 -18.08 6.52
C ALA A 32 -11.04 -19.61 6.72
N LEU A 33 -12.04 -20.38 6.30
CA LEU A 33 -11.98 -21.84 6.35
C LEU A 33 -10.88 -22.39 5.45
N MET A 34 -10.75 -21.90 4.22
CA MET A 34 -9.65 -22.30 3.32
C MET A 34 -8.30 -21.99 3.93
N PHE A 35 -8.14 -20.81 4.55
CA PHE A 35 -6.90 -20.44 5.23
C PHE A 35 -6.60 -21.36 6.43
N LEU A 36 -7.62 -21.73 7.22
CA LEU A 36 -7.47 -22.62 8.36
C LEU A 36 -7.20 -24.08 7.97
N THR A 37 -7.61 -24.50 6.77
CA THR A 37 -7.38 -25.87 6.28
C THR A 37 -6.02 -26.05 5.61
N GLU A 38 -5.31 -24.96 5.28
CA GLU A 38 -3.95 -24.97 4.72
C GLU A 38 -2.89 -25.23 5.79
N LEU A 39 -2.97 -26.39 6.44
CA LEU A 39 -2.01 -26.85 7.47
C LEU A 39 -0.57 -26.99 6.97
N THR A 40 -0.39 -27.11 5.65
CA THR A 40 0.93 -27.25 5.01
C THR A 40 1.72 -25.94 4.97
N THR A 41 1.07 -24.79 5.12
CA THR A 41 1.70 -23.48 5.14
C THR A 41 2.07 -22.98 6.54
N GLU A 42 1.58 -23.67 7.58
CA GLU A 42 1.98 -23.33 8.94
C GLU A 42 3.43 -23.79 9.21
N PRO A 43 4.31 -22.89 9.65
CA PRO A 43 5.63 -23.30 10.08
C PRO A 43 5.48 -24.30 11.25
N PRO A 44 6.30 -25.37 11.28
CA PRO A 44 6.20 -26.36 12.35
C PRO A 44 6.32 -25.68 13.72
N SER A 45 5.50 -26.13 14.67
CA SER A 45 5.48 -25.53 16.00
C SER A 45 6.87 -25.61 16.65
N GLN A 46 7.23 -24.60 17.46
CA GLN A 46 8.51 -24.59 18.18
C GLN A 46 8.75 -25.89 18.98
N THR A 47 7.67 -26.51 19.45
CA THR A 47 7.73 -27.77 20.17
C THR A 47 8.08 -28.93 19.23
N ALA A 48 7.56 -28.93 18.00
CA ALA A 48 7.89 -29.94 17.01
C ALA A 48 9.35 -29.82 16.54
N LEU A 49 9.82 -28.58 16.32
CA LEU A 49 11.20 -28.28 15.94
C LEU A 49 12.19 -28.67 17.05
N ALA A 50 11.90 -28.33 18.30
CA ALA A 50 12.72 -28.71 19.45
C ALA A 50 12.82 -30.26 19.60
N ARG A 51 11.70 -30.98 19.36
CA ARG A 51 11.69 -32.45 19.35
C ARG A 51 12.52 -33.01 18.20
N ALA A 52 12.47 -32.42 17.04
CA ALA A 52 13.25 -32.87 15.88
C ALA A 52 14.77 -32.68 16.12
N GLU A 53 15.15 -31.66 16.85
CA GLU A 53 16.55 -31.40 17.25
C GLU A 53 16.97 -32.17 18.54
N GLY A 54 16.05 -32.86 19.18
CA GLY A 54 16.36 -33.62 20.41
C GLY A 54 16.67 -32.75 21.65
N ILE A 55 16.25 -31.47 21.64
CA ILE A 55 16.52 -30.49 22.69
C ILE A 55 15.26 -30.08 23.42
N SER A 56 15.38 -29.46 24.59
CA SER A 56 14.24 -28.94 25.32
C SER A 56 13.67 -27.69 24.60
N ARG A 57 12.37 -27.46 24.74
CA ARG A 57 11.70 -26.25 24.19
C ARG A 57 12.34 -24.96 24.68
N LYS A 58 12.86 -24.94 25.91
CA LYS A 58 13.55 -23.78 26.50
C LYS A 58 14.88 -23.53 25.76
N GLU A 59 15.66 -24.56 25.59
CA GLU A 59 16.95 -24.51 24.90
C GLU A 59 16.80 -24.14 23.42
N TYR A 60 15.75 -24.67 22.75
CA TYR A 60 15.42 -24.27 21.37
C TYR A 60 15.11 -22.78 21.28
N ARG A 61 14.28 -22.23 22.19
CA ARG A 61 13.97 -20.80 22.23
C ARG A 61 15.19 -19.94 22.51
N GLU A 62 16.08 -20.36 23.38
CA GLU A 62 17.33 -19.65 23.67
C GLU A 62 18.25 -19.62 22.45
N ARG A 63 18.39 -20.74 21.74
CA ARG A 63 19.17 -20.82 20.49
C ARG A 63 18.55 -19.95 19.38
N GLU A 64 17.27 -20.02 19.19
CA GLU A 64 16.58 -19.17 18.20
C GLU A 64 16.66 -17.69 18.54
N ALA A 65 16.54 -17.33 19.82
CA ALA A 65 16.73 -15.95 20.27
C ALA A 65 18.18 -15.48 20.01
N ALA A 66 19.18 -16.32 20.28
CA ALA A 66 20.58 -16.01 20.01
C ALA A 66 20.86 -15.87 18.50
N LYS A 67 20.29 -16.76 17.67
CA LYS A 67 20.40 -16.65 16.20
C LYS A 67 19.73 -15.38 15.69
N ALA A 68 18.55 -15.05 16.20
CA ALA A 68 17.83 -13.84 15.81
C ALA A 68 18.59 -12.56 16.24
N GLU A 69 19.27 -12.60 17.39
CA GLU A 69 20.11 -11.49 17.85
C GLU A 69 21.38 -11.35 17.00
N ALA A 70 22.03 -12.47 16.67
CA ALA A 70 23.17 -12.48 15.77
C ALA A 70 22.82 -11.95 14.38
N LEU A 71 21.70 -12.39 13.82
CA LEU A 71 21.20 -11.92 12.52
C LEU A 71 20.87 -10.42 12.53
N LYS A 72 20.29 -9.91 13.62
CA LYS A 72 20.04 -8.46 13.78
C LYS A 72 21.34 -7.66 13.84
N ALA A 73 22.35 -8.18 14.53
CA ALA A 73 23.65 -7.55 14.61
C ALA A 73 24.36 -7.52 13.25
N GLU A 74 24.29 -8.62 12.50
CA GLU A 74 24.87 -8.74 11.16
C GLU A 74 24.17 -7.80 10.16
N THR A 75 22.85 -7.79 10.15
CA THR A 75 22.08 -6.87 9.28
C THR A 75 22.35 -5.40 9.61
N ALA A 76 22.43 -5.03 10.89
CA ALA A 76 22.78 -3.66 11.30
C ALA A 76 24.20 -3.26 10.88
N ALA A 77 25.15 -4.18 10.95
CA ALA A 77 26.52 -3.97 10.50
C ALA A 77 26.59 -3.73 8.99
N GLU A 78 25.91 -4.58 8.24
CA GLU A 78 25.91 -4.51 6.78
C GLU A 78 25.18 -3.25 6.25
N GLU A 79 24.04 -2.90 6.83
CA GLU A 79 23.30 -1.66 6.50
C GLU A 79 24.15 -0.42 6.80
N THR A 80 24.83 -0.38 7.94
CA THR A 80 25.70 0.75 8.33
C THR A 80 26.87 0.88 7.38
N ARG A 81 27.55 -0.23 7.04
CA ARG A 81 28.64 -0.24 6.08
C ARG A 81 28.22 0.30 4.73
N ARG A 82 27.11 -0.21 4.19
CA ARG A 82 26.55 0.24 2.90
C ARG A 82 26.15 1.72 2.90
N ARG A 83 25.62 2.20 4.04
CA ARG A 83 25.27 3.62 4.17
C ARG A 83 26.51 4.51 4.09
N LEU A 84 27.58 4.18 4.81
CA LEU A 84 28.80 4.97 4.83
C LEU A 84 29.56 4.90 3.50
N GLU A 85 29.59 3.75 2.83
CA GLU A 85 30.12 3.61 1.47
C GLU A 85 29.39 4.54 0.47
N ARG A 86 28.07 4.70 0.62
CA ARG A 86 27.26 5.61 -0.19
C ARG A 86 27.52 7.10 0.11
N GLU A 87 27.77 7.40 1.37
CA GLU A 87 28.15 8.74 1.82
C GLU A 87 29.58 9.12 1.43
N GLY A 88 30.31 8.19 0.74
CA GLY A 88 31.68 8.39 0.28
C GLY A 88 32.73 8.36 1.39
N VAL A 89 32.38 7.80 2.54
CA VAL A 89 33.31 7.63 3.66
C VAL A 89 34.25 6.45 3.34
N THR A 90 35.53 6.76 3.11
CA THR A 90 36.56 5.76 2.78
C THR A 90 37.45 5.42 3.97
N ASP A 91 37.30 6.13 5.09
CA ASP A 91 38.08 5.87 6.30
C ASP A 91 37.56 4.62 7.04
N GLU A 92 38.33 3.54 6.97
CA GLU A 92 37.99 2.26 7.62
C GLU A 92 37.82 2.38 9.13
N ALA A 93 38.54 3.28 9.80
CA ALA A 93 38.43 3.45 11.25
C ALA A 93 37.04 4.02 11.61
N THR A 94 36.56 5.00 10.85
CA THR A 94 35.25 5.60 11.01
C THR A 94 34.13 4.60 10.68
N ILE A 95 34.29 3.80 9.61
CA ILE A 95 33.33 2.75 9.23
C ILE A 95 33.21 1.71 10.34
N ASN A 96 34.35 1.19 10.85
CA ASN A 96 34.34 0.18 11.89
C ASN A 96 33.78 0.68 13.23
N ALA A 97 34.05 1.93 13.59
CA ALA A 97 33.47 2.56 14.79
C ALA A 97 31.93 2.67 14.68
N ALA A 98 31.42 3.11 13.54
CA ALA A 98 29.99 3.24 13.28
C ALA A 98 29.29 1.86 13.25
N ILE A 99 29.91 0.84 12.64
CA ILE A 99 29.42 -0.55 12.65
C ILE A 99 29.35 -1.08 14.08
N LYS A 100 30.40 -0.88 14.88
CA LYS A 100 30.43 -1.32 16.26
C LYS A 100 29.32 -0.69 17.09
N GLN A 101 29.06 0.59 16.86
CA GLN A 101 27.97 1.30 17.53
C GLN A 101 26.61 0.80 17.07
N ALA A 102 26.38 0.61 15.78
CA ALA A 102 25.13 0.08 15.24
C ALA A 102 24.83 -1.34 15.76
N VAL A 103 25.83 -2.20 15.84
CA VAL A 103 25.70 -3.54 16.43
C VAL A 103 25.38 -3.47 17.94
N ALA A 104 26.02 -2.57 18.67
CA ALA A 104 25.72 -2.36 20.09
C ALA A 104 24.28 -1.85 20.30
N ASP A 105 23.84 -0.93 19.47
CA ASP A 105 22.46 -0.40 19.51
C ASP A 105 21.43 -1.48 19.13
N ALA A 106 21.72 -2.32 18.14
CA ALA A 106 20.89 -3.46 17.77
C ALA A 106 20.75 -4.49 18.90
N ARG A 107 21.84 -4.77 19.63
CA ARG A 107 21.85 -5.67 20.80
C ARG A 107 21.17 -5.04 22.03
N SER A 108 21.30 -3.73 22.23
CA SER A 108 20.69 -3.03 23.38
C SER A 108 19.17 -2.91 23.26
N GLY A 109 18.57 -3.38 22.16
CA GLY A 109 17.14 -3.28 21.90
C GLY A 109 16.66 -1.84 21.63
N LYS A 110 17.58 -0.87 21.53
CA LYS A 110 17.26 0.47 21.04
C LYS A 110 16.84 0.36 19.59
N LYS A 111 15.54 0.37 19.36
CA LYS A 111 14.95 0.37 18.00
C LYS A 111 15.34 1.68 17.32
N ALA A 112 16.18 1.59 16.28
CA ALA A 112 16.37 2.75 15.39
C ALA A 112 15.01 3.29 14.95
N SER A 113 14.82 4.60 15.02
CA SER A 113 13.56 5.19 14.57
C SER A 113 13.34 4.88 13.10
N ILE A 114 12.18 4.34 12.76
CA ILE A 114 11.80 4.15 11.35
C ILE A 114 11.27 5.45 10.71
N TRP A 115 10.99 6.46 11.55
CA TRP A 115 10.42 7.71 11.12
C TRP A 115 11.44 8.58 10.39
N GLY A 116 11.88 8.11 9.22
CA GLY A 116 12.61 8.92 8.27
C GLY A 116 11.66 9.79 7.44
N PRO A 117 12.16 10.91 6.87
CA PRO A 117 11.33 11.81 6.06
C PRO A 117 10.70 11.10 4.85
N GLY A 118 11.34 10.07 4.31
CA GLY A 118 10.80 9.25 3.23
C GLY A 118 9.58 8.43 3.64
N LEU A 119 9.63 7.77 4.82
CA LEU A 119 8.49 7.02 5.35
C LEU A 119 7.31 7.95 5.64
N ILE A 120 7.57 9.11 6.25
CA ILE A 120 6.53 10.10 6.52
C ILE A 120 5.86 10.55 5.21
N ALA A 121 6.64 10.86 4.19
CA ALA A 121 6.12 11.27 2.89
C ALA A 121 5.23 10.19 2.25
N VAL A 122 5.63 8.93 2.32
CA VAL A 122 4.81 7.81 1.82
C VAL A 122 3.55 7.64 2.67
N CYS A 123 3.63 7.65 3.98
CA CYS A 123 2.48 7.51 4.87
C CYS A 123 1.43 8.61 4.65
N VAL A 124 1.86 9.87 4.50
CA VAL A 124 0.95 10.99 4.22
C VAL A 124 0.35 10.88 2.82
N THR A 125 1.12 10.42 1.84
CA THR A 125 0.59 10.13 0.48
C THR A 125 -0.48 9.03 0.55
N TRP A 126 -0.28 7.96 1.35
CA TRP A 126 -1.27 6.88 1.53
C TRP A 126 -2.53 7.35 2.25
N PHE A 127 -2.40 8.25 3.23
CA PHE A 127 -3.54 8.91 3.83
C PHE A 127 -4.37 9.64 2.75
N GLY A 128 -3.72 10.45 1.91
CA GLY A 128 -4.38 11.16 0.82
C GLY A 128 -5.05 10.21 -0.18
N LEU A 129 -4.36 9.13 -0.59
CA LEU A 129 -4.89 8.09 -1.47
C LEU A 129 -6.17 7.45 -0.89
N GLY A 130 -6.15 7.06 0.39
CA GLY A 130 -7.32 6.53 1.07
C GLY A 130 -8.47 7.52 1.09
N ALA A 131 -8.18 8.77 1.43
CA ALA A 131 -9.18 9.83 1.55
C ALA A 131 -9.92 10.10 0.23
N PHE A 132 -9.21 10.38 -0.85
CA PHE A 132 -9.90 10.68 -2.10
C PHE A 132 -10.55 9.42 -2.74
N GLN A 133 -9.97 8.23 -2.59
CA GLN A 133 -10.59 7.01 -3.13
C GLN A 133 -11.93 6.71 -2.46
N SER A 134 -12.00 6.79 -1.13
CA SER A 134 -13.23 6.57 -0.40
C SER A 134 -14.28 7.64 -0.70
N ALA A 135 -13.87 8.91 -0.73
CA ALA A 135 -14.70 10.02 -1.13
C ALA A 135 -15.27 9.83 -2.56
N THR A 136 -14.44 9.35 -3.49
CA THR A 136 -14.86 9.07 -4.88
C THR A 136 -15.96 8.02 -4.92
N GLY A 137 -15.80 6.93 -4.16
CA GLY A 137 -16.77 5.83 -4.14
C GLY A 137 -18.17 6.30 -3.75
N ILE A 138 -18.29 7.05 -2.65
CA ILE A 138 -19.59 7.56 -2.19
C ILE A 138 -20.14 8.66 -3.09
N SER A 139 -19.30 9.51 -3.66
CA SER A 139 -19.72 10.57 -4.58
C SER A 139 -20.31 10.00 -5.88
N ILE A 140 -19.75 8.91 -6.41
CA ILE A 140 -20.30 8.21 -7.59
C ILE A 140 -21.65 7.57 -7.28
N ILE A 141 -21.80 6.98 -6.08
CA ILE A 141 -23.08 6.40 -5.65
C ILE A 141 -24.14 7.50 -5.53
N ALA A 142 -23.80 8.65 -4.94
CA ALA A 142 -24.69 9.80 -4.84
C ALA A 142 -25.09 10.31 -6.23
N PHE A 143 -24.14 10.50 -7.13
CA PHE A 143 -24.38 10.94 -8.51
C PHE A 143 -25.28 9.98 -9.27
N ALA A 144 -25.02 8.67 -9.18
CA ALA A 144 -25.85 7.66 -9.83
C ALA A 144 -27.28 7.63 -9.25
N THR A 145 -27.45 7.93 -7.96
CA THR A 145 -28.75 8.00 -7.29
C THR A 145 -29.52 9.24 -7.76
N GLU A 146 -28.89 10.41 -7.83
CA GLU A 146 -29.46 11.65 -8.34
C GLU A 146 -29.90 11.54 -9.83
N ALA A 147 -29.06 10.82 -10.61
CA ALA A 147 -29.37 10.57 -12.02
C ALA A 147 -30.44 9.47 -12.25
N ASN A 148 -31.01 8.88 -11.21
CA ASN A 148 -31.89 7.69 -11.28
C ASN A 148 -31.26 6.49 -12.00
N MET A 149 -29.93 6.36 -11.93
CA MET A 149 -29.14 5.32 -12.57
C MET A 149 -28.40 4.43 -11.55
N LYS A 150 -28.91 4.33 -10.31
CA LYS A 150 -28.29 3.59 -9.21
C LYS A 150 -27.96 2.13 -9.58
N GLN A 151 -28.80 1.50 -10.41
CA GLN A 151 -28.59 0.12 -10.88
C GLN A 151 -27.30 -0.06 -11.70
N TYR A 152 -26.78 1.01 -12.31
CA TYR A 152 -25.55 0.95 -13.11
C TYR A 152 -24.28 1.20 -12.30
N THR A 153 -24.38 1.54 -11.01
CA THR A 153 -23.21 1.82 -10.15
C THR A 153 -22.26 0.63 -10.06
N GLY A 154 -22.82 -0.58 -9.95
CA GLY A 154 -22.01 -1.81 -9.95
C GLY A 154 -21.22 -1.98 -11.23
N PHE A 155 -21.78 -1.63 -12.38
CA PHE A 155 -21.10 -1.70 -13.66
C PHE A 155 -19.95 -0.68 -13.79
N VAL A 156 -20.14 0.53 -13.25
CA VAL A 156 -19.07 1.55 -13.18
C VAL A 156 -17.88 1.04 -12.39
N PHE A 157 -18.09 0.44 -11.21
CA PHE A 157 -17.02 -0.15 -10.40
C PHE A 157 -16.43 -1.41 -11.04
N ALA A 158 -17.22 -2.18 -11.79
CA ALA A 158 -16.71 -3.33 -12.55
C ALA A 158 -15.74 -2.88 -13.65
N CYS A 159 -16.07 -1.84 -14.39
CA CYS A 159 -15.19 -1.26 -15.41
C CYS A 159 -13.85 -0.78 -14.81
N PHE A 160 -13.90 -0.09 -13.66
CA PHE A 160 -12.70 0.34 -12.94
C PHE A 160 -11.84 -0.85 -12.50
N SER A 161 -12.47 -1.88 -11.89
CA SER A 161 -11.78 -3.08 -11.43
C SER A 161 -11.15 -3.86 -12.57
N PHE A 162 -11.87 -3.99 -13.68
CA PHE A 162 -11.37 -4.65 -14.90
C PHE A 162 -10.16 -3.90 -15.48
N SER A 163 -10.26 -2.58 -15.60
CA SER A 163 -9.17 -1.74 -16.09
C SER A 163 -7.94 -1.82 -15.18
N SER A 164 -8.14 -1.81 -13.84
CA SER A 164 -7.07 -1.97 -12.86
C SER A 164 -6.40 -3.34 -12.96
N LEU A 165 -7.18 -4.41 -13.19
CA LEU A 165 -6.64 -5.75 -13.44
C LEU A 165 -5.77 -5.78 -14.71
N MET A 166 -6.27 -5.23 -15.81
CA MET A 166 -5.49 -5.14 -17.05
C MET A 166 -4.20 -4.35 -16.85
N GLY A 167 -4.30 -3.23 -16.12
CA GLY A 167 -3.13 -2.44 -15.73
C GLY A 167 -2.10 -3.24 -14.92
N ALA A 168 -2.56 -4.03 -13.95
CA ALA A 168 -1.68 -4.90 -13.15
C ALA A 168 -1.00 -5.97 -13.99
N LEU A 169 -1.73 -6.65 -14.89
CA LEU A 169 -1.19 -7.70 -15.76
C LEU A 169 -0.14 -7.13 -16.72
N VAL A 170 -0.45 -6.05 -17.40
CA VAL A 170 0.49 -5.38 -18.33
C VAL A 170 1.72 -4.86 -17.57
N TYR A 171 1.50 -4.30 -16.38
CA TYR A 171 2.57 -3.79 -15.55
C TYR A 171 3.49 -4.90 -15.05
N GLY A 172 2.93 -6.02 -14.60
CA GLY A 172 3.68 -7.17 -14.10
C GLY A 172 4.39 -7.99 -15.18
N ALA A 173 3.85 -8.01 -16.41
CA ALA A 173 4.46 -8.74 -17.53
C ALA A 173 5.68 -8.02 -18.14
N LYS A 174 5.88 -6.75 -17.84
CA LYS A 174 6.93 -5.93 -18.45
C LYS A 174 8.11 -5.74 -17.49
N ASN A 175 9.33 -6.02 -17.99
CA ASN A 175 10.55 -5.61 -17.32
C ASN A 175 10.77 -4.10 -17.53
N TRP A 176 10.77 -3.36 -16.42
CA TRP A 176 10.82 -1.91 -16.46
C TRP A 176 12.26 -1.40 -16.26
N SER A 177 12.82 -0.75 -17.24
CA SER A 177 14.10 -0.03 -17.16
C SER A 177 13.98 1.37 -16.56
N ILE A 178 12.73 1.87 -16.37
CA ILE A 178 12.46 3.20 -15.85
C ILE A 178 12.53 3.15 -14.31
N ALA A 179 13.21 4.13 -13.69
CA ALA A 179 13.35 4.24 -12.24
C ALA A 179 11.99 4.20 -11.52
N LEU A 180 11.93 3.51 -10.36
CA LEU A 180 10.73 3.23 -9.58
C LEU A 180 9.97 4.52 -9.22
N TRP A 181 10.68 5.57 -8.78
CA TRP A 181 10.08 6.85 -8.42
C TRP A 181 9.36 7.52 -9.61
N LYS A 182 9.92 7.46 -10.85
CA LYS A 182 9.28 8.01 -12.05
C LYS A 182 7.95 7.33 -12.35
N ARG A 183 7.94 6.00 -12.27
CA ARG A 183 6.73 5.19 -12.48
C ARG A 183 5.66 5.47 -11.44
N PHE A 184 6.06 5.57 -10.17
CA PHE A 184 5.15 5.89 -9.07
C PHE A 184 4.49 7.25 -9.27
N TYR A 185 5.27 8.31 -9.47
CA TYR A 185 4.73 9.66 -9.64
C TYR A 185 3.89 9.83 -10.90
N PHE A 186 4.29 9.18 -11.99
CA PHE A 186 3.49 9.18 -13.23
C PHE A 186 2.11 8.55 -13.01
N CYS A 187 2.06 7.33 -12.48
CA CYS A 187 0.79 6.66 -12.21
C CYS A 187 -0.05 7.43 -11.18
N LEU A 188 0.56 7.94 -10.13
CA LEU A 188 -0.09 8.75 -9.10
C LEU A 188 -0.71 10.02 -9.70
N ALA A 189 0.02 10.74 -10.56
CA ALA A 189 -0.47 11.94 -11.22
C ALA A 189 -1.64 11.63 -12.16
N VAL A 190 -1.55 10.56 -12.98
CA VAL A 190 -2.64 10.15 -13.88
C VAL A 190 -3.90 9.83 -13.08
N VAL A 191 -3.79 9.10 -11.98
CA VAL A 191 -4.95 8.76 -11.14
C VAL A 191 -5.55 10.01 -10.51
N ASN A 192 -4.73 10.88 -9.88
CA ASN A 192 -5.21 12.07 -9.18
C ASN A 192 -5.85 13.09 -10.14
N ILE A 193 -5.19 13.37 -11.28
CA ILE A 193 -5.72 14.31 -12.28
C ILE A 193 -6.96 13.72 -12.93
N GLY A 194 -6.95 12.43 -13.29
CA GLY A 194 -8.08 11.78 -13.92
C GLY A 194 -9.33 11.77 -13.03
N ILE A 195 -9.19 11.46 -11.73
CA ILE A 195 -10.31 11.51 -10.77
C ILE A 195 -10.81 12.95 -10.59
N SER A 196 -9.92 13.94 -10.62
CA SER A 196 -10.32 15.35 -10.53
C SER A 196 -11.25 15.80 -11.69
N THR A 197 -11.18 15.12 -12.85
CA THR A 197 -12.07 15.43 -13.99
C THR A 197 -13.53 15.01 -13.74
N PHE A 198 -13.81 14.19 -12.70
CA PHE A 198 -15.20 13.84 -12.35
C PHE A 198 -16.04 15.05 -11.96
N LEU A 199 -15.42 16.12 -11.50
CA LEU A 199 -16.09 17.39 -11.21
C LEU A 199 -16.87 17.94 -12.44
N PHE A 200 -16.38 17.64 -13.64
CA PHE A 200 -16.97 18.11 -14.90
C PHE A 200 -17.89 17.06 -15.54
N ALA A 201 -18.06 15.89 -14.93
CA ALA A 201 -18.86 14.81 -15.46
C ALA A 201 -20.36 15.15 -15.33
N LYS A 202 -21.07 15.20 -16.47
CA LYS A 202 -22.51 15.42 -16.53
C LYS A 202 -23.32 14.12 -16.66
N HIS A 203 -22.67 13.04 -17.05
CA HIS A 203 -23.29 11.74 -17.28
C HIS A 203 -22.48 10.61 -16.67
N LEU A 204 -23.15 9.59 -16.15
CA LEU A 204 -22.51 8.43 -15.53
C LEU A 204 -21.56 7.70 -16.49
N TRP A 205 -21.87 7.68 -17.77
CA TRP A 205 -21.03 7.08 -18.82
C TRP A 205 -19.68 7.77 -18.96
N VAL A 206 -19.62 9.08 -18.72
CA VAL A 206 -18.36 9.84 -18.74
C VAL A 206 -17.45 9.37 -17.60
N ILE A 207 -18.01 9.21 -16.40
CA ILE A 207 -17.29 8.67 -15.23
C ILE A 207 -16.74 7.27 -15.54
N MET A 208 -17.55 6.42 -16.18
CA MET A 208 -17.14 5.07 -16.56
C MET A 208 -15.95 5.08 -17.54
N ILE A 209 -15.99 5.93 -18.56
CA ILE A 209 -14.89 6.05 -19.53
C ILE A 209 -13.62 6.55 -18.85
N ILE A 210 -13.74 7.57 -18.00
CA ILE A 210 -12.58 8.07 -17.24
C ILE A 210 -12.02 6.96 -16.33
N TYR A 211 -12.88 6.19 -15.67
CA TYR A 211 -12.45 5.06 -14.84
C TYR A 211 -11.74 3.96 -15.62
N LEU A 212 -12.16 3.69 -16.87
CA LEU A 212 -11.43 2.77 -17.74
C LEU A 212 -10.01 3.25 -18.05
N ILE A 213 -9.82 4.55 -18.21
CA ILE A 213 -8.52 5.14 -18.53
C ILE A 213 -7.62 5.16 -17.29
N ILE A 214 -8.11 5.69 -16.17
CA ILE A 214 -7.29 5.86 -14.95
C ILE A 214 -7.07 4.54 -14.20
N GLY A 215 -8.01 3.59 -14.32
CA GLY A 215 -7.92 2.29 -13.68
C GLY A 215 -6.65 1.54 -14.06
N VAL A 216 -6.16 1.68 -15.30
CA VAL A 216 -4.89 1.08 -15.76
C VAL A 216 -3.71 1.51 -14.88
N CYS A 217 -3.69 2.74 -14.37
CA CYS A 217 -2.64 3.26 -13.50
C CYS A 217 -2.89 2.98 -12.02
N GLN A 218 -4.08 2.54 -11.63
CA GLN A 218 -4.45 2.32 -10.23
C GLN A 218 -3.62 1.22 -9.57
N ALA A 219 -3.62 0.01 -10.14
CA ALA A 219 -2.84 -1.09 -9.59
C ALA A 219 -1.32 -0.84 -9.63
N PRO A 220 -0.73 -0.30 -10.71
CA PRO A 220 0.67 0.13 -10.70
C PRO A 220 1.01 1.14 -9.60
N THR A 221 0.11 2.07 -9.26
CA THR A 221 0.34 3.02 -8.15
C THR A 221 0.54 2.28 -6.83
N TRP A 222 -0.32 1.29 -6.52
CA TRP A 222 -0.20 0.46 -5.32
C TRP A 222 1.05 -0.41 -5.33
N ILE A 223 1.35 -1.06 -6.46
CA ILE A 223 2.55 -1.91 -6.61
C ILE A 223 3.82 -1.09 -6.39
N ASN A 224 3.94 0.05 -7.06
CA ASN A 224 5.10 0.92 -6.91
C ASN A 224 5.25 1.47 -5.49
N GLY A 225 4.14 1.82 -4.84
CA GLY A 225 4.17 2.31 -3.48
C GLY A 225 4.62 1.26 -2.46
N ASN A 226 4.17 0.01 -2.62
CA ASN A 226 4.67 -1.09 -1.82
C ASN A 226 6.17 -1.34 -2.07
N GLN A 227 6.62 -1.25 -3.33
CA GLN A 227 8.05 -1.37 -3.66
C GLN A 227 8.87 -0.21 -3.06
N LEU A 228 8.35 1.03 -3.04
CA LEU A 228 9.02 2.15 -2.37
C LEU A 228 9.28 1.86 -0.89
N MET A 229 8.35 1.19 -0.21
CA MET A 229 8.49 0.83 1.19
C MET A 229 9.72 -0.07 1.44
N LEU A 230 10.02 -0.99 0.50
CA LEU A 230 11.21 -1.87 0.57
C LEU A 230 12.54 -1.09 0.53
N HIS A 231 12.54 0.11 -0.06
CA HIS A 231 13.71 0.97 -0.13
C HIS A 231 13.81 1.98 1.03
N LEU A 232 12.68 2.28 1.67
CA LEU A 232 12.59 3.32 2.70
C LEU A 232 12.74 2.79 4.13
N VAL A 233 12.43 1.51 4.33
CA VAL A 233 12.40 0.89 5.67
C VAL A 233 13.38 -0.29 5.71
N PRO A 234 14.17 -0.43 6.78
CA PRO A 234 15.03 -1.59 6.97
C PRO A 234 14.25 -2.92 6.90
N PRO A 235 14.81 -4.00 6.32
CA PRO A 235 14.14 -5.29 6.18
C PRO A 235 13.61 -5.83 7.51
N SER A 236 14.31 -5.60 8.61
CA SER A 236 13.94 -6.03 9.97
C SER A 236 12.67 -5.35 10.51
N ARG A 237 12.25 -4.22 9.91
CA ARG A 237 11.08 -3.42 10.33
C ARG A 237 10.07 -3.18 9.21
N LEU A 238 10.20 -3.91 8.11
CA LEU A 238 9.33 -3.75 6.94
C LEU A 238 7.84 -3.95 7.29
N THR A 239 7.53 -4.97 8.11
CA THR A 239 6.16 -5.23 8.57
C THR A 239 5.57 -4.03 9.30
N GLU A 240 6.36 -3.35 10.13
CA GLU A 240 5.94 -2.16 10.85
C GLU A 240 5.68 -0.98 9.88
N GLY A 241 6.58 -0.78 8.92
CA GLY A 241 6.40 0.26 7.88
C GLY A 241 5.14 0.02 7.04
N MET A 242 4.90 -1.22 6.62
CA MET A 242 3.68 -1.59 5.87
C MET A 242 2.42 -1.45 6.71
N ALA A 243 2.48 -1.76 8.02
CA ALA A 243 1.36 -1.56 8.94
C ALA A 243 0.99 -0.07 9.08
N TRP A 244 1.98 0.82 9.21
CA TRP A 244 1.76 2.26 9.24
C TRP A 244 1.15 2.78 7.93
N MET A 245 1.64 2.33 6.79
CA MET A 245 1.09 2.67 5.48
C MET A 245 -0.39 2.26 5.36
N GLY A 246 -0.72 1.04 5.78
CA GLY A 246 -2.10 0.54 5.80
C GLY A 246 -2.99 1.30 6.77
N ALA A 247 -2.49 1.62 7.97
CA ALA A 247 -3.22 2.41 8.96
C ALA A 247 -3.52 3.83 8.45
N MET A 248 -2.56 4.51 7.85
CA MET A 248 -2.74 5.84 7.25
C MET A 248 -3.76 5.82 6.11
N ASN A 249 -3.74 4.80 5.26
CA ASN A 249 -4.74 4.62 4.22
C ASN A 249 -6.16 4.45 4.81
N SER A 250 -6.31 3.65 5.86
CA SER A 250 -7.59 3.42 6.52
C SER A 250 -8.12 4.66 7.22
N ILE A 251 -7.27 5.42 7.92
CA ILE A 251 -7.63 6.69 8.56
C ILE A 251 -8.03 7.70 7.49
N GLY A 252 -7.25 7.80 6.41
CA GLY A 252 -7.57 8.65 5.26
C GLY A 252 -8.92 8.30 4.64
N SER A 253 -9.18 7.00 4.42
CA SER A 253 -10.45 6.51 3.87
C SER A 253 -11.64 6.92 4.74
N SER A 254 -11.53 6.77 6.06
CA SER A 254 -12.57 7.18 7.01
C SER A 254 -12.80 8.70 6.99
N ALA A 255 -11.73 9.48 7.01
CA ALA A 255 -11.81 10.93 6.95
C ALA A 255 -12.41 11.42 5.62
N GLY A 256 -11.95 10.86 4.49
CA GLY A 256 -12.43 11.22 3.16
C GLY A 256 -13.90 10.93 2.96
N SER A 257 -14.39 9.76 3.40
CA SER A 257 -15.80 9.42 3.32
C SER A 257 -16.66 10.31 4.21
N ALA A 258 -16.22 10.61 5.43
CA ALA A 258 -16.95 11.48 6.35
C ALA A 258 -17.08 12.92 5.80
N ILE A 259 -15.97 13.48 5.29
CA ILE A 259 -15.99 14.83 4.70
C ILE A 259 -16.87 14.85 3.44
N ALA A 260 -16.67 13.90 2.52
CA ALA A 260 -17.46 13.86 1.31
C ALA A 260 -18.96 13.65 1.58
N GLY A 261 -19.32 12.81 2.58
CA GLY A 261 -20.73 12.63 3.00
C GLY A 261 -21.38 13.93 3.41
N GLN A 262 -20.73 14.73 4.25
CA GLN A 262 -21.27 16.03 4.68
C GLN A 262 -21.49 17.02 3.53
N PHE A 263 -20.60 17.01 2.54
CA PHE A 263 -20.76 17.86 1.35
C PHE A 263 -21.82 17.34 0.39
N ILE A 264 -21.96 16.01 0.27
CA ILE A 264 -23.04 15.39 -0.48
C ILE A 264 -24.41 15.75 0.11
N ASP A 265 -24.54 15.69 1.45
CA ASP A 265 -25.81 16.05 2.12
C ASP A 265 -26.22 17.51 1.90
N ARG A 266 -25.24 18.42 1.71
CA ARG A 266 -25.50 19.86 1.54
C ARG A 266 -25.63 20.30 0.08
N MET A 267 -24.84 19.72 -0.81
CA MET A 267 -24.64 20.21 -2.18
C MET A 267 -24.88 19.11 -3.23
N GLY A 268 -25.34 17.93 -2.80
CA GLY A 268 -25.50 16.79 -3.70
C GLY A 268 -24.18 16.19 -4.14
N SER A 269 -24.21 15.35 -5.15
CA SER A 269 -23.04 14.65 -5.71
C SER A 269 -21.94 15.59 -6.19
N HIS A 270 -22.29 16.79 -6.65
CA HIS A 270 -21.35 17.81 -7.08
C HIS A 270 -20.45 18.27 -5.91
N GLY A 271 -21.03 18.44 -4.72
CA GLY A 271 -20.28 18.72 -3.49
C GLY A 271 -19.30 17.59 -3.16
N GLY A 272 -19.70 16.32 -3.34
CA GLY A 272 -18.83 15.17 -3.20
C GLY A 272 -17.65 15.21 -4.16
N PHE A 273 -17.86 15.50 -5.45
CA PHE A 273 -16.77 15.62 -6.42
C PHE A 273 -15.83 16.81 -6.16
N MET A 274 -16.34 17.92 -5.60
CA MET A 274 -15.47 19.03 -5.15
C MET A 274 -14.50 18.55 -4.05
N VAL A 275 -14.98 17.81 -3.07
CA VAL A 275 -14.14 17.21 -2.02
C VAL A 275 -13.13 16.25 -2.61
N VAL A 276 -13.56 15.36 -3.51
CA VAL A 276 -12.67 14.41 -4.21
C VAL A 276 -11.55 15.13 -4.92
N THR A 277 -11.87 16.15 -5.71
CA THR A 277 -10.88 16.94 -6.45
C THR A 277 -9.89 17.62 -5.51
N THR A 278 -10.39 18.25 -4.44
CA THR A 278 -9.55 18.92 -3.45
C THR A 278 -8.60 17.94 -2.77
N LEU A 279 -9.11 16.80 -2.29
CA LEU A 279 -8.30 15.76 -1.64
C LEU A 279 -7.28 15.15 -2.59
N ALA A 280 -7.65 14.91 -3.86
CA ALA A 280 -6.74 14.39 -4.87
C ALA A 280 -5.59 15.36 -5.16
N LEU A 281 -5.89 16.64 -5.36
CA LEU A 281 -4.87 17.68 -5.62
C LEU A 281 -3.97 17.91 -4.40
N VAL A 282 -4.54 17.92 -3.18
CA VAL A 282 -3.75 18.02 -1.94
C VAL A 282 -2.85 16.80 -1.78
N SER A 283 -3.36 15.59 -2.01
CA SER A 283 -2.55 14.36 -1.98
C SER A 283 -1.39 14.41 -2.98
N LEU A 284 -1.65 14.86 -4.20
CA LEU A 284 -0.61 15.02 -5.22
C LEU A 284 0.43 16.07 -4.82
N ALA A 285 0.01 17.22 -4.29
CA ALA A 285 0.91 18.28 -3.83
C ALA A 285 1.82 17.77 -2.69
N ILE A 286 1.27 17.05 -1.72
CA ILE A 286 2.04 16.45 -0.62
C ILE A 286 3.04 15.43 -1.15
N ALA A 287 2.63 14.56 -2.08
CA ALA A 287 3.53 13.61 -2.71
C ALA A 287 4.70 14.32 -3.42
N LEU A 288 4.43 15.42 -4.11
CA LEU A 288 5.47 16.23 -4.78
C LEU A 288 6.44 16.90 -3.80
N ILE A 289 5.98 17.31 -2.63
CA ILE A 289 6.87 17.83 -1.56
C ILE A 289 7.85 16.73 -1.10
N GLY A 290 7.38 15.49 -0.96
CA GLY A 290 8.20 14.32 -0.64
C GLY A 290 9.10 13.81 -1.77
N PHE A 291 9.06 14.43 -2.95
CA PHE A 291 9.75 13.96 -4.15
C PHE A 291 11.27 13.76 -3.95
N LYS A 292 11.96 14.74 -3.36
CA LYS A 292 13.41 14.68 -3.16
C LYS A 292 13.83 13.50 -2.26
N GLN A 293 13.07 13.24 -1.21
CA GLN A 293 13.33 12.16 -0.28
C GLN A 293 13.12 10.78 -0.94
N ILE A 294 12.02 10.62 -1.69
CA ILE A 294 11.69 9.38 -2.38
C ILE A 294 12.69 9.12 -3.52
N LYS A 295 13.05 10.15 -4.29
CA LYS A 295 14.05 10.04 -5.35
C LYS A 295 15.40 9.60 -4.79
N GLY A 296 15.92 10.26 -3.74
CA GLY A 296 17.21 9.92 -3.15
C GLY A 296 17.29 8.48 -2.61
N SER A 297 16.18 7.93 -2.12
CA SER A 297 16.12 6.56 -1.61
C SER A 297 16.03 5.48 -2.70
N THR A 298 15.56 5.84 -3.90
CA THR A 298 15.27 4.87 -4.99
C THR A 298 16.26 4.91 -6.15
N GLU A 299 17.13 5.90 -6.25
CA GLU A 299 18.21 5.94 -7.26
C GLU A 299 19.40 5.03 -6.89
N GLN A 300 19.35 4.40 -5.75
CA GLN A 300 20.37 3.45 -5.31
C GLN A 300 20.09 2.07 -5.91
N PRO A 301 21.10 1.37 -6.48
CA PRO A 301 20.90 0.04 -7.05
C PRO A 301 20.40 -0.92 -5.97
N THR A 302 19.34 -1.66 -6.29
CA THR A 302 18.86 -2.75 -5.45
C THR A 302 19.92 -3.85 -5.39
N LEU A 303 20.07 -4.45 -4.24
CA LEU A 303 21.10 -5.47 -3.92
C LEU A 303 21.06 -6.72 -4.83
N THR A 304 20.04 -6.87 -5.64
CA THR A 304 19.86 -7.95 -6.61
C THR A 304 20.62 -7.73 -7.92
N GLU A 305 21.09 -6.50 -8.22
CA GLU A 305 21.80 -6.20 -9.47
C GLU A 305 23.33 -6.28 -9.35
N VAL A 306 23.86 -6.49 -8.13
CA VAL A 306 25.32 -6.57 -7.86
C VAL A 306 25.81 -8.02 -7.78
N SER A 307 24.92 -9.01 -7.91
CA SER A 307 25.26 -10.46 -7.84
C SER A 307 25.10 -11.17 -9.20
N VAL A 308 25.46 -10.52 -10.31
CA VAL A 308 25.65 -11.18 -11.61
C VAL A 308 27.04 -10.88 -12.13
#